data_c9ed87f9ea1c5a9bd35127b6f3201496
#
_entry.id   c9ed87f9ea1c5a9bd35127b6f3201496
#
_cell.length_a   1.000
_cell.length_b   1.000
_cell.length_c   1.000
_cell.angle_alpha   90.00
_cell.angle_beta   90.00
_cell.angle_gamma   90.00
#
_symmetry.space_group_name_H-M   'P 1'
#
loop_
_entity.id
_entity.type
_entity.pdbx_description
1 polymer ?
#
loop_
_entity_poly.entity_id
_entity_poly.type
_entity_poly.pdbx_seq_one_letter_code
_entity_poly.pdbx_strand_id
1 'polypeptide(L)'
;IVGFDSGKGMPPPKDYRDHPEFYGTGDFPMEDRDLLQKRLPSNARIVIGNVADTVRSFLEECAAIGFISVDLDYYHSTVEGLKLLDAVPEKYLPWVMMYFDDVAYDRHNPFCGELAAIEDFNVAHSSRKIAKFNVLRQQRLFQRATWIEHMYVAHILDHPFRKQKSRQTAILGNPFL
;
A
#
# COMPACT_ATOMS: atom_id res chain seq x y z
N ILE A 1 -2.54 13.87 3.66
CA ILE A 1 -3.04 12.48 3.67
C ILE A 1 -4.26 12.41 2.77
N VAL A 2 -4.38 11.35 1.96
CA VAL A 2 -5.56 11.11 1.13
C VAL A 2 -6.02 9.68 1.35
N GLY A 3 -7.28 9.52 1.76
CA GLY A 3 -7.94 8.22 1.85
C GLY A 3 -8.82 7.99 0.63
N PHE A 4 -8.99 6.74 0.25
CA PHE A 4 -9.90 6.30 -0.81
C PHE A 4 -10.88 5.30 -0.24
N ASP A 5 -12.14 5.45 -0.55
CA ASP A 5 -13.19 4.54 -0.09
C ASP A 5 -14.39 4.59 -1.04
N SER A 6 -15.02 3.45 -1.31
CA SER A 6 -16.24 3.40 -2.12
C SER A 6 -17.42 4.10 -1.46
N GLY A 7 -17.44 4.17 -0.14
CA GLY A 7 -18.57 4.61 0.69
C GLY A 7 -19.72 3.60 0.76
N LYS A 8 -19.64 2.49 0.04
CA LYS A 8 -20.73 1.51 -0.12
C LYS A 8 -20.42 0.14 0.50
N GLY A 9 -19.25 0.01 1.12
CA GLY A 9 -18.72 -1.27 1.55
C GLY A 9 -18.12 -2.07 0.41
N MET A 10 -17.89 -3.35 0.64
CA MET A 10 -17.21 -4.25 -0.27
C MET A 10 -18.01 -4.49 -1.56
N PRO A 11 -17.33 -4.53 -2.72
CA PRO A 11 -17.98 -4.90 -3.97
C PRO A 11 -18.34 -6.40 -3.98
N PRO A 12 -19.14 -6.88 -4.96
CA PRO A 12 -19.29 -8.33 -5.17
C PRO A 12 -17.93 -8.98 -5.44
N PRO A 13 -17.60 -10.11 -4.78
CA PRO A 13 -16.39 -10.86 -5.08
C PRO A 13 -16.44 -11.39 -6.52
N LYS A 14 -15.30 -11.40 -7.21
CA LYS A 14 -15.22 -11.83 -8.61
C LYS A 14 -14.87 -13.31 -8.76
N ASP A 15 -13.97 -13.80 -7.92
CA ASP A 15 -13.57 -15.20 -7.88
C ASP A 15 -13.03 -15.57 -6.48
N TYR A 16 -12.47 -16.78 -6.36
CA TYR A 16 -11.96 -17.31 -5.09
C TYR A 16 -10.85 -16.47 -4.45
N ARG A 17 -10.15 -15.64 -5.24
CA ARG A 17 -9.05 -14.78 -4.73
C ARG A 17 -9.56 -13.62 -3.88
N ASP A 18 -10.84 -13.29 -3.97
CA ASP A 18 -11.49 -12.26 -3.16
C ASP A 18 -12.04 -12.81 -1.82
N HIS A 19 -11.69 -14.02 -1.44
CA HIS A 19 -12.15 -14.64 -0.17
C HIS A 19 -13.67 -14.61 0.03
N PRO A 20 -14.49 -15.09 -0.94
CA PRO A 20 -15.95 -15.07 -0.81
C PRO A 20 -16.49 -15.89 0.38
N GLU A 21 -15.66 -16.72 0.98
CA GLU A 21 -15.95 -17.48 2.21
C GLU A 21 -15.87 -16.61 3.48
N PHE A 22 -15.24 -15.42 3.41
CA PHE A 22 -15.06 -14.52 4.56
C PHE A 22 -15.81 -13.21 4.42
N TYR A 23 -15.97 -12.73 3.21
CA TYR A 23 -16.47 -11.39 2.93
C TYR A 23 -17.64 -11.42 1.96
N GLY A 24 -18.65 -10.58 2.23
CA GLY A 24 -19.83 -10.43 1.41
C GLY A 24 -19.97 -9.04 0.78
N THR A 25 -20.78 -8.97 -0.26
CA THR A 25 -21.14 -7.69 -0.88
C THR A 25 -21.78 -6.75 0.14
N GLY A 26 -21.24 -5.54 0.26
CA GLY A 26 -21.75 -4.51 1.15
C GLY A 26 -21.21 -4.58 2.57
N ASP A 27 -20.33 -5.50 2.91
CA ASP A 27 -19.65 -5.51 4.20
C ASP A 27 -18.84 -4.21 4.39
N PHE A 28 -18.73 -3.76 5.63
CA PHE A 28 -18.01 -2.54 6.02
C PHE A 28 -18.45 -1.25 5.30
N PRO A 29 -19.76 -0.93 5.23
CA PRO A 29 -20.20 0.29 4.60
C PRO A 29 -19.77 1.50 5.43
N MET A 30 -19.52 2.62 4.78
CA MET A 30 -19.26 3.88 5.48
C MET A 30 -20.57 4.39 6.12
N GLU A 31 -20.69 4.29 7.44
CA GLU A 31 -21.94 4.61 8.16
C GLU A 31 -22.27 6.10 8.14
N ASP A 32 -21.29 6.97 8.38
CA ASP A 32 -21.50 8.43 8.47
C ASP A 32 -20.35 9.20 7.80
N ARG A 33 -20.54 9.49 6.53
CA ARG A 33 -19.59 10.25 5.72
C ARG A 33 -19.40 11.68 6.23
N ASP A 34 -20.48 12.33 6.65
CA ASP A 34 -20.41 13.74 7.08
C ASP A 34 -19.67 13.86 8.41
N LEU A 35 -19.86 12.92 9.30
CA LEU A 35 -19.12 12.85 10.55
C LEU A 35 -17.64 12.58 10.31
N LEU A 36 -17.31 11.64 9.41
CA LEU A 36 -15.93 11.39 9.03
C LEU A 36 -15.27 12.65 8.48
N GLN A 37 -15.92 13.32 7.52
CA GLN A 37 -15.41 14.56 6.91
C GLN A 37 -15.13 15.65 7.96
N LYS A 38 -16.00 15.79 8.96
CA LYS A 38 -15.82 16.77 10.06
C LYS A 38 -14.68 16.41 11.01
N ARG A 39 -14.35 15.13 11.14
CA ARG A 39 -13.29 14.63 12.03
C ARG A 39 -11.91 14.57 11.37
N LEU A 40 -11.85 14.65 10.05
CA LEU A 40 -10.57 14.65 9.34
C LEU A 40 -9.76 15.90 9.74
N PRO A 41 -8.46 15.74 10.01
CA PRO A 41 -7.58 16.88 10.21
C PRO A 41 -7.42 17.69 8.91
N SER A 42 -7.04 18.96 9.02
CA SER A 42 -6.98 19.89 7.88
C SER A 42 -6.05 19.46 6.75
N ASN A 43 -5.09 18.58 7.03
CA ASN A 43 -4.15 18.01 6.05
C ASN A 43 -4.58 16.63 5.52
N ALA A 44 -5.82 16.20 5.80
CA ALA A 44 -6.39 14.95 5.30
C ALA A 44 -7.69 15.19 4.53
N ARG A 45 -7.91 14.38 3.50
CA ARG A 45 -9.16 14.34 2.73
C ARG A 45 -9.49 12.92 2.33
N ILE A 46 -10.76 12.66 2.02
CA ILE A 46 -11.22 11.40 1.48
C ILE A 46 -11.72 11.58 0.05
N VAL A 47 -11.37 10.65 -0.82
CA VAL A 47 -11.87 10.52 -2.19
C VAL A 47 -12.88 9.38 -2.19
N ILE A 48 -14.15 9.70 -2.43
CA ILE A 48 -15.22 8.71 -2.46
C ILE A 48 -15.42 8.21 -3.89
N GLY A 49 -15.35 6.90 -4.05
CA GLY A 49 -15.53 6.21 -5.32
C GLY A 49 -14.79 4.90 -5.36
N ASN A 50 -15.04 4.11 -6.40
CA ASN A 50 -14.26 2.90 -6.62
C ASN A 50 -12.78 3.26 -6.85
N VAL A 51 -11.87 2.57 -6.18
CA VAL A 51 -10.43 2.80 -6.29
C VAL A 51 -9.95 2.70 -7.75
N ALA A 52 -10.52 1.79 -8.54
CA ALA A 52 -10.22 1.65 -9.97
C ALA A 52 -10.44 2.94 -10.77
N ASP A 53 -11.44 3.74 -10.38
CA ASP A 53 -11.81 4.96 -11.09
C ASP A 53 -11.07 6.20 -10.55
N THR A 54 -10.72 6.19 -9.27
CA THR A 54 -10.23 7.38 -8.56
C THR A 54 -8.72 7.51 -8.51
N VAL A 55 -7.98 6.39 -8.57
CA VAL A 55 -6.51 6.37 -8.47
C VAL A 55 -5.84 7.15 -9.59
N ARG A 56 -6.30 7.00 -10.83
CA ARG A 56 -5.66 7.62 -12.00
C ARG A 56 -5.68 9.16 -11.90
N SER A 57 -6.84 9.74 -11.65
CA SER A 57 -6.97 11.20 -11.55
C SER A 57 -6.18 11.75 -10.36
N PHE A 58 -6.12 11.02 -9.25
CA PHE A 58 -5.28 11.40 -8.12
C PHE A 58 -3.78 11.47 -8.49
N LEU A 59 -3.27 10.53 -9.27
CA LEU A 59 -1.86 10.50 -9.67
C LEU A 59 -1.45 11.70 -10.54
N GLU A 60 -2.37 12.31 -11.27
CA GLU A 60 -2.10 13.50 -12.07
C GLU A 60 -1.74 14.71 -11.19
N GLU A 61 -2.39 14.84 -10.04
CA GLU A 61 -2.31 16.01 -9.17
C GLU A 61 -1.47 15.82 -7.91
N CYS A 62 -1.16 14.57 -7.52
CA CYS A 62 -0.54 14.30 -6.23
C CYS A 62 0.92 14.77 -6.15
N ALA A 63 1.35 15.15 -4.95
CA ALA A 63 2.75 15.28 -4.59
C ALA A 63 3.42 13.88 -4.54
N ALA A 64 4.75 13.84 -4.39
CA ALA A 64 5.48 12.58 -4.32
C ALA A 64 4.99 11.71 -3.15
N ILE A 65 4.66 10.46 -3.47
CA ILE A 65 4.13 9.47 -2.54
C ILE A 65 5.28 8.82 -1.77
N GLY A 66 5.21 8.85 -0.46
CA GLY A 66 6.21 8.24 0.43
C GLY A 66 5.69 7.11 1.30
N PHE A 67 4.36 7.02 1.45
CA PHE A 67 3.69 5.98 2.24
C PHE A 67 2.35 5.62 1.61
N ILE A 68 2.02 4.33 1.57
CA ILE A 68 0.72 3.81 1.14
C ILE A 68 0.25 2.80 2.19
N SER A 69 -0.96 2.99 2.73
CA SER A 69 -1.69 1.98 3.49
C SER A 69 -2.71 1.32 2.58
N VAL A 70 -2.69 0.01 2.52
CA VAL A 70 -3.63 -0.83 1.78
C VAL A 70 -4.46 -1.60 2.80
N ASP A 71 -5.76 -1.54 2.67
CA ASP A 71 -6.77 -2.20 3.49
C ASP A 71 -7.98 -2.38 2.55
N LEU A 72 -7.88 -3.37 1.69
CA LEU A 72 -8.82 -3.60 0.60
C LEU A 72 -9.33 -5.04 0.56
N ASP A 73 -8.83 -5.91 1.45
CA ASP A 73 -9.19 -7.32 1.62
C ASP A 73 -9.13 -8.16 0.33
N TYR A 74 -9.83 -7.71 -0.71
CA TYR A 74 -9.97 -8.42 -1.97
C TYR A 74 -8.74 -8.31 -2.86
N TYR A 75 -8.39 -9.41 -3.50
CA TYR A 75 -7.38 -9.44 -4.54
C TYR A 75 -7.66 -8.42 -5.65
N HIS A 76 -8.89 -8.42 -6.21
CA HIS A 76 -9.21 -7.53 -7.32
C HIS A 76 -9.21 -6.05 -6.92
N SER A 77 -9.64 -5.72 -5.71
CA SER A 77 -9.56 -4.35 -5.20
C SER A 77 -8.12 -3.92 -5.00
N THR A 78 -7.28 -4.81 -4.46
CA THR A 78 -5.86 -4.54 -4.23
C THR A 78 -5.10 -4.36 -5.55
N VAL A 79 -5.36 -5.18 -6.58
CA VAL A 79 -4.78 -4.99 -7.92
C VAL A 79 -5.08 -3.58 -8.46
N GLU A 80 -6.32 -3.11 -8.31
CA GLU A 80 -6.68 -1.74 -8.71
C GLU A 80 -6.01 -0.68 -7.83
N GLY A 81 -5.93 -0.89 -6.53
CA GLY A 81 -5.23 0.01 -5.59
C GLY A 81 -3.73 0.11 -5.88
N LEU A 82 -3.09 -0.99 -6.24
CA LEU A 82 -1.65 -1.01 -6.58
C LEU A 82 -1.31 -0.23 -7.84
N LYS A 83 -2.28 0.15 -8.68
CA LYS A 83 -2.08 1.11 -9.78
C LYS A 83 -1.63 2.49 -9.29
N LEU A 84 -1.73 2.78 -7.99
CA LEU A 84 -1.03 3.92 -7.37
C LEU A 84 0.49 3.91 -7.62
N LEU A 85 1.07 2.78 -7.98
CA LEU A 85 2.49 2.63 -8.30
C LEU A 85 2.81 2.71 -9.81
N ASP A 86 1.82 3.02 -10.68
CA ASP A 86 1.98 3.03 -12.14
C ASP A 86 2.38 4.42 -12.72
N ALA A 87 2.47 5.45 -11.89
CA ALA A 87 2.87 6.79 -12.34
C ALA A 87 4.38 6.85 -12.67
N VAL A 88 4.81 7.99 -13.22
CA VAL A 88 6.23 8.27 -13.47
C VAL A 88 7.04 8.22 -12.18
N PRO A 89 8.33 7.82 -12.23
CA PRO A 89 9.14 7.60 -11.02
C PRO A 89 9.23 8.80 -10.08
N GLU A 90 9.15 10.00 -10.61
CA GLU A 90 9.24 11.27 -9.87
C GLU A 90 8.03 11.50 -8.95
N LYS A 91 6.94 10.75 -9.15
CA LYS A 91 5.77 10.77 -8.26
C LYS A 91 5.97 9.98 -6.96
N TYR A 92 7.15 9.43 -6.74
CA TYR A 92 7.45 8.62 -5.57
C TYR A 92 8.73 9.04 -4.88
N LEU A 93 8.89 8.66 -3.62
CA LEU A 93 10.21 8.50 -3.05
C LEU A 93 10.87 7.22 -3.62
N PRO A 94 12.21 7.11 -3.64
CA PRO A 94 12.91 5.92 -4.13
C PRO A 94 12.49 4.61 -3.45
N TRP A 95 11.98 4.72 -2.22
CA TRP A 95 11.35 3.69 -1.42
C TRP A 95 10.03 4.23 -0.89
N VAL A 96 8.94 3.60 -1.24
CA VAL A 96 7.61 3.91 -0.70
C VAL A 96 7.32 2.89 0.39
N MET A 97 7.20 3.36 1.62
CA MET A 97 6.79 2.48 2.72
C MET A 97 5.34 2.06 2.52
N MET A 98 5.04 0.80 2.75
CA MET A 98 3.69 0.27 2.62
C MET A 98 3.26 -0.48 3.87
N TYR A 99 1.99 -0.37 4.18
CA TYR A 99 1.31 -1.20 5.16
C TYR A 99 0.19 -1.94 4.45
N PHE A 100 0.11 -3.25 4.65
CA PHE A 100 -0.98 -4.09 4.17
C PHE A 100 -1.69 -4.71 5.37
N ASP A 101 -3.00 -4.52 5.48
CA ASP A 101 -3.74 -5.01 6.65
C ASP A 101 -3.98 -6.51 6.60
N ASP A 102 -4.25 -7.06 5.42
CA ASP A 102 -4.71 -8.42 5.23
C ASP A 102 -3.61 -9.39 4.75
N VAL A 103 -2.44 -9.38 5.40
CA VAL A 103 -1.28 -10.21 4.97
C VAL A 103 -0.71 -11.11 6.07
N ALA A 104 -1.14 -10.99 7.31
CA ALA A 104 -0.46 -11.61 8.45
C ALA A 104 -1.36 -12.42 9.38
N TYR A 105 -2.62 -12.59 9.08
CA TYR A 105 -3.54 -13.42 9.84
C TYR A 105 -3.57 -14.86 9.31
N ASP A 106 -4.05 -15.79 10.11
CA ASP A 106 -4.11 -17.23 9.84
C ASP A 106 -4.96 -17.62 8.61
N ARG A 107 -5.88 -16.71 8.19
CA ARG A 107 -6.74 -16.89 7.00
C ARG A 107 -6.06 -16.48 5.70
N HIS A 108 -5.04 -15.63 5.78
CA HIS A 108 -4.38 -15.08 4.60
C HIS A 108 -3.35 -16.05 4.05
N ASN A 109 -3.32 -16.17 2.74
CA ASN A 109 -2.44 -17.08 2.03
C ASN A 109 -1.95 -16.41 0.72
N PRO A 110 -0.82 -16.86 0.15
CA PRO A 110 -0.21 -16.22 -1.02
C PRO A 110 -1.02 -16.35 -2.32
N PHE A 111 -2.14 -17.06 -2.31
CA PHE A 111 -2.95 -17.33 -3.51
C PHE A 111 -4.22 -16.48 -3.58
N CYS A 112 -4.51 -15.70 -2.56
CA CYS A 112 -5.71 -14.87 -2.42
C CYS A 112 -5.38 -13.49 -1.83
N GLY A 113 -6.36 -12.58 -1.87
CA GLY A 113 -6.31 -11.29 -1.23
C GLY A 113 -5.12 -10.42 -1.63
N GLU A 114 -4.63 -9.65 -0.68
CA GLU A 114 -3.53 -8.72 -0.87
C GLU A 114 -2.20 -9.41 -1.21
N LEU A 115 -1.93 -10.60 -0.66
CA LEU A 115 -0.70 -11.34 -0.94
C LEU A 115 -0.62 -11.79 -2.41
N ALA A 116 -1.72 -12.31 -2.98
CA ALA A 116 -1.77 -12.67 -4.39
C ALA A 116 -1.61 -11.45 -5.30
N ALA A 117 -2.20 -10.31 -4.93
CA ALA A 117 -2.07 -9.06 -5.68
C ALA A 117 -0.63 -8.52 -5.68
N ILE A 118 0.09 -8.65 -4.55
CA ILE A 118 1.53 -8.30 -4.47
C ILE A 118 2.36 -9.18 -5.39
N GLU A 119 2.09 -10.49 -5.43
CA GLU A 119 2.80 -11.43 -6.28
C GLU A 119 2.60 -11.08 -7.76
N ASP A 120 1.35 -10.90 -8.20
CA ASP A 120 1.02 -10.55 -9.58
C ASP A 120 1.59 -9.18 -9.96
N PHE A 121 1.55 -8.19 -9.05
CA PHE A 121 2.22 -6.91 -9.26
C PHE A 121 3.71 -7.10 -9.51
N ASN A 122 4.38 -7.91 -8.70
CA ASN A 122 5.80 -8.17 -8.84
C ASN A 122 6.15 -8.91 -10.14
N VAL A 123 5.28 -9.78 -10.63
CA VAL A 123 5.45 -10.45 -11.94
C VAL A 123 5.28 -9.45 -13.08
N ALA A 124 4.26 -8.62 -13.02
CA ALA A 124 3.91 -7.68 -14.10
C ALA A 124 4.92 -6.53 -14.27
N HIS A 125 5.59 -6.10 -13.21
CA HIS A 125 6.46 -4.92 -13.23
C HIS A 125 7.93 -5.29 -13.15
N SER A 126 8.73 -4.84 -14.10
CA SER A 126 10.19 -5.09 -14.13
C SER A 126 10.97 -4.17 -13.20
N SER A 127 10.59 -2.89 -13.12
CA SER A 127 11.31 -1.83 -12.40
C SER A 127 10.62 -1.36 -11.12
N ARG A 128 9.53 -2.00 -10.71
CA ARG A 128 8.80 -1.74 -9.47
C ARG A 128 8.51 -3.03 -8.77
N LYS A 129 8.92 -3.13 -7.51
CA LYS A 129 8.81 -4.37 -6.75
C LYS A 129 8.36 -4.08 -5.33
N ILE A 130 7.44 -4.86 -4.84
CA ILE A 130 6.97 -4.80 -3.45
C ILE A 130 7.60 -5.96 -2.70
N ALA A 131 8.28 -5.67 -1.60
CA ALA A 131 8.92 -6.67 -0.75
C ALA A 131 8.64 -6.41 0.72
N LYS A 132 8.58 -7.47 1.51
CA LYS A 132 8.42 -7.38 2.96
C LYS A 132 9.58 -6.64 3.60
N PHE A 133 9.30 -5.74 4.54
CA PHE A 133 10.33 -4.94 5.22
C PHE A 133 10.97 -5.72 6.38
N ASN A 134 11.77 -6.71 6.06
CA ASN A 134 12.38 -7.63 7.03
C ASN A 134 13.32 -6.96 8.04
N VAL A 135 13.89 -5.80 7.71
CA VAL A 135 14.83 -5.07 8.59
C VAL A 135 14.17 -4.69 9.92
N LEU A 136 12.88 -4.39 9.93
CA LEU A 136 12.16 -4.06 11.17
C LEU A 136 12.20 -5.19 12.20
N ARG A 137 12.20 -6.44 11.77
CA ARG A 137 12.32 -7.59 12.68
C ARG A 137 13.65 -7.61 13.42
N GLN A 138 14.73 -7.18 12.78
CA GLN A 138 16.09 -7.23 13.32
C GLN A 138 16.39 -6.07 14.25
N GLN A 139 15.86 -4.89 13.95
CA GLN A 139 16.22 -3.62 14.63
C GLN A 139 15.12 -3.07 15.55
N ARG A 140 14.03 -3.79 15.75
CA ARG A 140 12.87 -3.29 16.48
C ARG A 140 13.09 -3.20 17.98
N LEU A 141 12.63 -2.11 18.56
CA LEU A 141 12.50 -1.94 20.00
C LEU A 141 11.34 -2.78 20.57
N PHE A 142 10.27 -2.97 19.79
CA PHE A 142 9.07 -3.71 20.16
C PHE A 142 9.05 -5.09 19.49
N GLN A 143 9.71 -6.06 20.10
CA GLN A 143 9.90 -7.39 19.49
C GLN A 143 8.60 -8.17 19.21
N ARG A 144 7.50 -7.85 19.89
CA ARG A 144 6.20 -8.53 19.76
C ARG A 144 5.15 -7.72 19.03
N ALA A 145 5.52 -6.60 18.41
CA ALA A 145 4.57 -5.78 17.67
C ALA A 145 4.13 -6.49 16.39
N THR A 146 2.86 -6.86 16.30
CA THR A 146 2.29 -7.61 15.17
C THR A 146 2.28 -6.79 13.88
N TRP A 147 2.07 -5.47 13.96
CA TRP A 147 2.06 -4.58 12.80
C TRP A 147 3.33 -4.64 11.93
N ILE A 148 4.45 -5.11 12.48
CA ILE A 148 5.70 -5.29 11.73
C ILE A 148 5.52 -6.30 10.58
N GLU A 149 4.65 -7.28 10.77
CA GLU A 149 4.36 -8.30 9.75
C GLU A 149 3.58 -7.75 8.55
N HIS A 150 2.96 -6.59 8.72
CA HIS A 150 2.19 -5.88 7.71
C HIS A 150 3.04 -4.88 6.91
N MET A 151 4.30 -4.65 7.32
CA MET A 151 5.16 -3.65 6.69
C MET A 151 5.89 -4.18 5.46
N TYR A 152 5.77 -3.45 4.38
CA TYR A 152 6.40 -3.70 3.09
C TYR A 152 7.07 -2.43 2.56
N VAL A 153 7.80 -2.58 1.47
CA VAL A 153 8.43 -1.48 0.73
C VAL A 153 8.18 -1.68 -0.75
N ALA A 154 7.64 -0.68 -1.41
CA ALA A 154 7.70 -0.60 -2.86
C ALA A 154 9.02 0.05 -3.27
N HIS A 155 9.84 -0.69 -4.00
CA HIS A 155 11.10 -0.25 -4.55
C HIS A 155 10.88 0.33 -5.94
N ILE A 156 11.13 1.62 -6.10
CA ILE A 156 11.06 2.31 -7.39
C ILE A 156 12.46 2.23 -8.00
N LEU A 157 12.73 1.13 -8.74
CA LEU A 157 14.07 0.80 -9.24
C LEU A 157 14.51 1.69 -10.40
N ASP A 158 13.56 2.28 -11.12
CA ASP A 158 13.77 3.25 -12.20
C ASP A 158 13.84 4.71 -11.70
N HIS A 159 13.76 4.96 -10.39
CA HIS A 159 13.79 6.31 -9.83
C HIS A 159 15.10 7.04 -10.18
N PRO A 160 15.06 8.33 -10.62
CA PRO A 160 16.25 9.08 -11.03
C PRO A 160 17.33 9.15 -9.94
N PHE A 161 16.95 9.21 -8.67
CA PHE A 161 17.86 9.21 -7.53
C PHE A 161 18.82 7.99 -7.53
N ARG A 162 18.36 6.83 -8.02
CA ARG A 162 19.18 5.61 -8.08
C ARG A 162 20.28 5.65 -9.14
N LYS A 163 20.20 6.60 -10.08
CA LYS A 163 21.24 6.82 -11.11
C LYS A 163 22.34 7.76 -10.62
N GLN A 164 22.15 8.43 -9.50
CA GLN A 164 23.15 9.32 -8.93
C GLN A 164 24.24 8.48 -8.26
N LYS A 165 25.51 8.71 -8.67
CA LYS A 165 26.64 8.14 -7.92
C LYS A 165 26.59 8.69 -6.50
N SER A 166 26.63 7.80 -5.51
CA SER A 166 26.80 8.20 -4.13
C SER A 166 28.05 9.09 -4.07
N ARG A 167 27.92 10.35 -3.71
CA ARG A 167 29.06 11.08 -3.16
C ARG A 167 29.48 10.26 -1.95
N GLN A 168 30.74 9.85 -1.86
CA GLN A 168 31.30 9.29 -0.64
C GLN A 168 31.11 10.37 0.44
N THR A 169 30.00 10.32 1.08
CA THR A 169 29.84 10.93 2.40
C THR A 169 30.77 10.10 3.24
N ALA A 170 31.83 10.71 3.77
CA ALA A 170 32.65 10.09 4.78
C ALA A 170 31.68 9.42 5.76
N ILE A 171 31.71 8.10 5.82
CA ILE A 171 30.97 7.37 6.84
C ILE A 171 31.57 7.87 8.11
N LEU A 172 30.92 8.83 8.75
CA LEU A 172 31.19 9.17 10.13
C LEU A 172 31.08 7.84 10.84
N GLY A 173 32.23 7.38 11.37
CA GLY A 173 32.41 6.01 11.79
C GLY A 173 31.22 5.54 12.58
N ASN A 174 30.62 4.48 12.12
CA ASN A 174 29.53 3.86 12.85
C ASN A 174 30.12 3.39 14.20
N PRO A 175 29.74 3.98 15.34
CA PRO A 175 30.32 3.62 16.63
C PRO A 175 29.97 2.17 17.05
N PHE A 176 29.23 1.44 16.21
CA PHE A 176 28.80 0.05 16.43
C PHE A 176 29.36 -0.95 15.40
N LEU A 177 30.35 -0.57 14.59
CA LEU A 177 31.17 -1.49 13.78
C LEU A 177 32.57 -1.58 14.35
#